data_76cfc4902af213e1165cc5a24b977ac6
#
_entry.id   76cfc4902af213e1165cc5a24b977ac6
#
_cell.length_a   1.000
_cell.length_b   1.000
_cell.length_c   1.000
_cell.angle_alpha   90.00
_cell.angle_beta   90.00
_cell.angle_gamma   90.00
#
_symmetry.space_group_name_H-M   'P 1'
#
loop_
_entity.id
_entity.type
_entity.pdbx_description
1 polymer ?
#
loop_
_entity_poly.entity_id
_entity_poly.type
_entity_poly.pdbx_seq_one_letter_code
_entity_poly.pdbx_strand_id
1 'polypeptide(L)'
;DVIAVVGTAPDADPAAFPLNTPVRVFSFTEVANLDTTNNGLGFLVHFCQKTLQQAKVPIYVIRVEEGADDSATITNIIGGVDSGTGQRTGLALVSECIEKPTLLAVPGFSSNVGVAQAMGAINLKIGCRFMVDLVGSKATDVIALADTFGNKDTGFDGCIAVAHNAIYTNKYGELIMPGSVVATGAIAAQKPWIGPGHRGVSIQGVDIRFEYNAIDPSTDGGLLNSHGISYFAPTSAGGFSFIGNRTLTGRFIAHVGLEHALIQKLVAAMEKGLGKMLTKTFMEQEVNRVNNWIESLVADEIIMPGSRCYLHPEKNTVDNYKSGRWFIVVEYGAYGVNENTVIELVESDGIVSAFLEGVLAA
;
A
#
# COMPACT_ATOMS: atom_id res chain seq x y z
N ASP A 1 2.09 7.40 5.96
CA ASP A 1 2.71 6.84 4.74
C ASP A 1 3.61 7.86 4.06
N VAL A 2 4.61 7.36 3.35
CA VAL A 2 5.45 8.07 2.39
C VAL A 2 5.28 7.33 1.07
N ILE A 3 5.00 8.03 -0.01
CA ILE A 3 4.73 7.41 -1.30
C ILE A 3 5.93 7.62 -2.22
N ALA A 4 6.32 6.59 -2.98
CA ALA A 4 7.15 6.74 -4.17
C ALA A 4 6.31 6.47 -5.41
N VAL A 5 6.51 7.25 -6.45
CA VAL A 5 5.92 7.03 -7.76
C VAL A 5 7.00 7.15 -8.85
N VAL A 6 7.04 6.17 -9.74
CA VAL A 6 7.96 6.13 -10.89
C VAL A 6 7.14 6.18 -12.17
N GLY A 7 7.53 7.01 -13.11
CA GLY A 7 6.82 7.12 -14.38
C GLY A 7 7.34 8.24 -15.26
N THR A 8 6.58 8.53 -16.31
CA THR A 8 6.91 9.58 -17.30
C THR A 8 6.12 10.86 -17.03
N ALA A 9 6.74 11.99 -17.35
CA ALA A 9 6.14 13.31 -17.40
C ALA A 9 6.89 14.10 -18.49
N PRO A 10 6.47 13.98 -19.77
CA PRO A 10 7.21 14.58 -20.89
C PRO A 10 7.34 16.10 -20.76
N ASP A 11 6.28 16.75 -20.29
CA ASP A 11 6.17 18.21 -20.17
C ASP A 11 6.64 18.77 -18.82
N ALA A 12 7.35 17.96 -18.03
CA ALA A 12 7.87 18.42 -16.74
C ALA A 12 9.04 19.39 -16.92
N ASP A 13 9.10 20.39 -16.03
CA ASP A 13 10.27 21.25 -15.89
C ASP A 13 11.49 20.40 -15.48
N PRO A 14 12.52 20.28 -16.33
CA PRO A 14 13.70 19.46 -16.03
C PRO A 14 14.55 20.00 -14.87
N ALA A 15 14.42 21.28 -14.53
CA ALA A 15 15.10 21.86 -13.35
C ALA A 15 14.40 21.48 -12.05
N ALA A 16 13.07 21.43 -12.06
CA ALA A 16 12.27 20.99 -10.90
C ALA A 16 12.23 19.46 -10.75
N PHE A 17 12.14 18.74 -11.86
CA PHE A 17 12.06 17.28 -11.90
C PHE A 17 13.12 16.70 -12.87
N PRO A 18 14.40 16.69 -12.50
CA PRO A 18 15.44 16.07 -13.32
C PRO A 18 15.18 14.56 -13.47
N LEU A 19 15.59 14.01 -14.61
CA LEU A 19 15.48 12.57 -14.86
C LEU A 19 16.27 11.76 -13.82
N ASN A 20 15.73 10.62 -13.45
CA ASN A 20 16.36 9.69 -12.50
C ASN A 20 16.84 10.36 -11.21
N THR A 21 16.02 11.24 -10.66
CA THR A 21 16.30 11.91 -9.40
C THR A 21 15.04 11.90 -8.53
N PRO A 22 15.07 11.34 -7.31
CA PRO A 22 13.92 11.37 -6.42
C PRO A 22 13.64 12.81 -5.95
N VAL A 23 12.51 13.37 -6.36
CA VAL A 23 12.07 14.72 -5.94
C VAL A 23 10.90 14.59 -4.97
N ARG A 24 11.04 15.15 -3.78
CA ARG A 24 9.97 15.17 -2.77
C ARG A 24 8.97 16.27 -3.08
N VAL A 25 7.69 15.90 -3.15
CA VAL A 25 6.55 16.78 -3.44
C VAL A 25 5.56 16.70 -2.30
N PHE A 26 5.00 17.84 -1.92
CA PHE A 26 4.03 17.95 -0.82
C PHE A 26 2.86 18.89 -1.14
N SER A 27 2.92 19.64 -2.24
CA SER A 27 1.94 20.67 -2.59
C SER A 27 1.54 20.62 -4.06
N PHE A 28 0.32 21.13 -4.35
CA PHE A 28 -0.15 21.27 -5.73
C PHE A 28 0.69 22.23 -6.57
N THR A 29 1.33 23.21 -5.93
CA THR A 29 2.22 24.18 -6.61
C THR A 29 3.47 23.46 -7.15
N GLU A 30 4.05 22.55 -6.37
CA GLU A 30 5.18 21.73 -6.81
C GLU A 30 4.77 20.78 -7.93
N VAL A 31 3.60 20.14 -7.80
CA VAL A 31 3.04 19.22 -8.83
C VAL A 31 2.80 19.94 -10.16
N ALA A 32 2.50 21.24 -10.17
CA ALA A 32 2.29 21.98 -11.41
C ALA A 32 3.52 21.95 -12.33
N ASN A 33 4.72 21.82 -11.78
CA ASN A 33 5.98 21.72 -12.56
C ASN A 33 6.14 20.35 -13.24
N LEU A 34 5.28 19.37 -13.00
CA LEU A 34 5.22 18.10 -13.75
C LEU A 34 4.54 18.25 -15.12
N ASP A 35 3.86 19.36 -15.35
CA ASP A 35 3.14 19.64 -16.60
C ASP A 35 3.09 21.16 -16.86
N THR A 36 4.16 21.69 -17.42
CA THR A 36 4.33 23.13 -17.70
C THR A 36 3.52 23.61 -18.90
N THR A 37 3.08 22.69 -19.76
CA THR A 37 2.27 22.97 -20.95
C THR A 37 0.77 22.88 -20.72
N ASN A 38 0.34 22.31 -19.58
CA ASN A 38 -1.06 21.99 -19.25
C ASN A 38 -1.71 21.03 -20.26
N ASN A 39 -0.95 20.12 -20.84
CA ASN A 39 -1.46 19.08 -21.74
C ASN A 39 -1.90 17.81 -20.99
N GLY A 40 -1.44 17.65 -19.76
CA GLY A 40 -1.76 16.47 -18.93
C GLY A 40 -1.13 15.18 -19.45
N LEU A 41 0.06 15.27 -20.09
CA LEU A 41 0.75 14.11 -20.60
C LEU A 41 1.50 13.34 -19.51
N GLY A 42 1.49 12.01 -19.64
CA GLY A 42 2.07 11.10 -18.65
C GLY A 42 1.19 10.90 -17.41
N PHE A 43 1.57 9.96 -16.55
CA PHE A 43 0.76 9.59 -15.39
C PHE A 43 1.15 10.32 -14.10
N LEU A 44 2.36 10.87 -14.00
CA LEU A 44 2.89 11.43 -12.75
C LEU A 44 2.08 12.64 -12.25
N VAL A 45 1.69 13.56 -13.13
CA VAL A 45 0.92 14.74 -12.77
C VAL A 45 -0.46 14.33 -12.21
N HIS A 46 -1.15 13.40 -12.87
CA HIS A 46 -2.46 12.91 -12.45
C HIS A 46 -2.39 12.15 -11.13
N PHE A 47 -1.38 11.29 -11.00
CA PHE A 47 -1.13 10.54 -9.76
C PHE A 47 -0.91 11.48 -8.57
N CYS A 48 0.01 12.44 -8.70
CA CYS A 48 0.32 13.37 -7.61
C CYS A 48 -0.88 14.25 -7.25
N GLN A 49 -1.60 14.79 -8.26
CA GLN A 49 -2.80 15.59 -8.01
C GLN A 49 -3.88 14.78 -7.30
N LYS A 50 -4.17 13.57 -7.76
CA LYS A 50 -5.21 12.72 -7.17
C LYS A 50 -4.84 12.26 -5.77
N THR A 51 -3.59 11.90 -5.55
CA THR A 51 -3.09 11.51 -4.23
C THR A 51 -3.19 12.67 -3.24
N LEU A 52 -2.73 13.88 -3.59
CA LEU A 52 -2.79 15.05 -2.70
C LEU A 52 -4.22 15.53 -2.41
N GLN A 53 -5.18 15.25 -3.29
CA GLN A 53 -6.60 15.49 -3.02
C GLN A 53 -7.15 14.60 -1.89
N GLN A 54 -6.63 13.38 -1.77
CA GLN A 54 -7.13 12.37 -0.84
C GLN A 54 -6.29 12.28 0.44
N ALA A 55 -4.98 12.48 0.33
CA ALA A 55 -4.03 12.29 1.43
C ALA A 55 -2.97 13.40 1.45
N LYS A 56 -2.72 13.96 2.63
CA LYS A 56 -1.64 14.96 2.85
C LYS A 56 -0.37 14.23 3.29
N VAL A 57 0.26 13.54 2.35
CA VAL A 57 1.47 12.74 2.59
C VAL A 57 2.58 13.15 1.62
N PRO A 58 3.86 13.01 1.99
CA PRO A 58 4.95 13.27 1.07
C PRO A 58 4.98 12.24 -0.07
N ILE A 59 5.23 12.72 -1.28
CA ILE A 59 5.35 11.90 -2.49
C ILE A 59 6.75 12.11 -3.05
N TYR A 60 7.52 11.04 -3.19
CA TYR A 60 8.77 11.03 -3.95
C TYR A 60 8.46 10.69 -5.40
N VAL A 61 8.66 11.65 -6.27
CA VAL A 61 8.49 11.51 -7.72
C VAL A 61 9.82 11.17 -8.34
N ILE A 62 9.89 10.06 -9.06
CA ILE A 62 11.04 9.64 -9.84
C ILE A 62 10.63 9.66 -11.30
N ARG A 63 11.02 10.72 -11.98
CA ARG A 63 10.76 10.87 -13.41
C ARG A 63 11.79 10.11 -14.23
N VAL A 64 11.31 9.26 -15.14
CA VAL A 64 12.14 8.57 -16.11
C VAL A 64 11.89 9.12 -17.51
N GLU A 65 12.83 8.91 -18.42
CA GLU A 65 12.68 9.28 -19.81
C GLU A 65 11.64 8.39 -20.48
N GLU A 66 10.76 8.99 -21.26
CA GLU A 66 9.84 8.26 -22.13
C GLU A 66 10.64 7.70 -23.32
N GLY A 67 10.53 6.40 -23.53
CA GLY A 67 11.20 5.72 -24.63
C GLY A 67 10.50 5.93 -25.97
N ALA A 68 11.10 5.45 -27.03
CA ALA A 68 10.52 5.50 -28.37
C ALA A 68 9.25 4.63 -28.51
N ASP A 69 9.10 3.66 -27.60
CA ASP A 69 7.96 2.75 -27.48
C ASP A 69 7.76 2.34 -26.00
N ASP A 70 6.68 1.61 -25.72
CA ASP A 70 6.36 1.15 -24.38
C ASP A 70 7.46 0.22 -23.80
N SER A 71 8.10 -0.59 -24.62
CA SER A 71 9.17 -1.50 -24.19
C SER A 71 10.40 -0.72 -23.71
N ALA A 72 10.78 0.32 -24.43
CA ALA A 72 11.87 1.22 -24.03
C ALA A 72 11.51 1.99 -22.76
N THR A 73 10.27 2.47 -22.65
CA THR A 73 9.76 3.14 -21.45
C THR A 73 9.77 2.21 -20.24
N ILE A 74 9.30 0.96 -20.39
CA ILE A 74 9.35 -0.07 -19.34
C ILE A 74 10.78 -0.33 -18.88
N THR A 75 11.74 -0.39 -19.82
CA THR A 75 13.16 -0.56 -19.50
C THR A 75 13.68 0.60 -18.66
N ASN A 76 13.33 1.84 -18.99
CA ASN A 76 13.68 3.03 -18.21
C ASN A 76 13.03 3.04 -16.82
N ILE A 77 11.79 2.57 -16.71
CA ILE A 77 11.06 2.44 -15.44
C ILE A 77 11.71 1.40 -14.53
N ILE A 78 11.99 0.21 -15.04
CA ILE A 78 12.67 -0.85 -14.26
C ILE A 78 14.05 -0.34 -13.84
N GLY A 79 14.78 0.30 -14.74
CA GLY A 79 16.06 0.90 -14.48
C GLY A 79 17.10 -0.13 -14.01
N GLY A 80 18.01 0.32 -13.17
CA GLY A 80 19.10 -0.51 -12.63
C GLY A 80 20.27 0.33 -12.17
N VAL A 81 21.48 -0.19 -12.35
CA VAL A 81 22.73 0.54 -12.11
C VAL A 81 23.37 0.81 -13.46
N ASP A 82 23.54 2.08 -13.79
CA ASP A 82 24.25 2.50 -15.00
C ASP A 82 25.72 2.07 -14.93
N SER A 83 26.16 1.30 -15.92
CA SER A 83 27.50 0.69 -15.92
C SER A 83 28.63 1.71 -16.13
N GLY A 84 28.34 2.88 -16.69
CA GLY A 84 29.32 3.94 -16.94
C GLY A 84 29.50 4.87 -15.77
N THR A 85 28.41 5.21 -15.09
CA THR A 85 28.40 6.18 -13.98
C THR A 85 28.28 5.54 -12.62
N GLY A 86 27.82 4.28 -12.53
CA GLY A 86 27.46 3.61 -11.27
C GLY A 86 26.20 4.16 -10.60
N GLN A 87 25.50 5.09 -11.24
CA GLN A 87 24.28 5.68 -10.71
C GLN A 87 23.09 4.74 -10.90
N ARG A 88 22.15 4.80 -9.97
CA ARG A 88 20.89 4.07 -10.11
C ARG A 88 19.91 4.86 -10.96
N THR A 89 19.03 4.11 -11.62
CA THR A 89 17.98 4.66 -12.49
C THR A 89 16.65 3.96 -12.21
N GLY A 90 15.54 4.61 -12.57
CA GLY A 90 14.21 4.03 -12.48
C GLY A 90 13.84 3.56 -11.07
N LEU A 91 13.22 2.38 -10.98
CA LEU A 91 12.78 1.78 -9.72
C LEU A 91 13.91 1.53 -8.71
N ALA A 92 15.16 1.34 -9.17
CA ALA A 92 16.28 1.13 -8.26
C ALA A 92 16.54 2.35 -7.35
N LEU A 93 16.10 3.56 -7.75
CA LEU A 93 16.21 4.79 -6.97
C LEU A 93 15.26 4.86 -5.77
N VAL A 94 14.19 4.09 -5.74
CA VAL A 94 13.21 4.10 -4.63
C VAL A 94 13.91 3.83 -3.29
N SER A 95 14.92 2.97 -3.29
CA SER A 95 15.72 2.67 -2.08
C SER A 95 16.65 3.82 -1.65
N GLU A 96 16.84 4.84 -2.48
CA GLU A 96 17.70 6.01 -2.20
C GLU A 96 16.90 7.21 -1.66
N CYS A 97 15.57 7.15 -1.65
CA CYS A 97 14.75 8.18 -1.02
C CYS A 97 15.18 8.40 0.44
N ILE A 98 15.29 9.67 0.85
CA ILE A 98 15.72 10.05 2.20
C ILE A 98 14.76 9.45 3.24
N GLU A 99 13.46 9.68 3.07
CA GLU A 99 12.42 9.00 3.84
C GLU A 99 12.05 7.72 3.08
N LYS A 100 12.18 6.57 3.71
CA LYS A 100 11.87 5.30 3.03
C LYS A 100 10.39 5.22 2.70
N PRO A 101 10.04 5.03 1.42
CA PRO A 101 8.64 4.89 1.01
C PRO A 101 7.97 3.68 1.67
N THR A 102 6.71 3.84 2.03
CA THR A 102 5.83 2.79 2.57
C THR A 102 4.84 2.30 1.53
N LEU A 103 4.62 3.11 0.49
CA LEU A 103 3.79 2.79 -0.68
C LEU A 103 4.55 3.14 -1.96
N LEU A 104 4.45 2.27 -2.97
CA LEU A 104 5.06 2.42 -4.28
C LEU A 104 4.02 2.24 -5.38
N ALA A 105 4.04 3.10 -6.38
CA ALA A 105 3.18 2.98 -7.55
C ALA A 105 3.97 3.25 -8.85
N VAL A 106 3.55 2.56 -9.92
CA VAL A 106 4.05 2.76 -11.29
C VAL A 106 2.82 2.78 -12.20
N PRO A 107 2.03 3.87 -12.15
CA PRO A 107 0.76 3.93 -12.85
C PRO A 107 0.94 3.79 -14.37
N GLY A 108 0.07 2.99 -14.99
CA GLY A 108 0.06 2.72 -16.43
C GLY A 108 1.04 1.64 -16.90
N PHE A 109 2.02 1.24 -16.08
CA PHE A 109 3.02 0.24 -16.46
C PHE A 109 3.12 -0.92 -15.47
N SER A 110 2.44 -0.85 -14.33
CA SER A 110 2.52 -1.86 -13.26
C SER A 110 1.87 -3.21 -13.63
N SER A 111 1.03 -3.26 -14.68
CA SER A 111 0.50 -4.51 -15.25
C SER A 111 1.55 -5.34 -15.98
N ASN A 112 2.70 -4.74 -16.33
CA ASN A 112 3.82 -5.48 -16.90
C ASN A 112 4.50 -6.34 -15.83
N VAL A 113 4.65 -7.63 -16.09
CA VAL A 113 5.22 -8.61 -15.13
C VAL A 113 6.63 -8.21 -14.67
N GLY A 114 7.47 -7.72 -15.57
CA GLY A 114 8.84 -7.28 -15.22
C GLY A 114 8.84 -6.07 -14.28
N VAL A 115 7.95 -5.09 -14.51
CA VAL A 115 7.77 -3.93 -13.61
C VAL A 115 7.26 -4.39 -12.25
N ALA A 116 6.22 -5.22 -12.21
CA ALA A 116 5.66 -5.74 -10.98
C ALA A 116 6.69 -6.55 -10.17
N GLN A 117 7.51 -7.38 -10.82
CA GLN A 117 8.60 -8.13 -10.17
C GLN A 117 9.68 -7.20 -9.60
N ALA A 118 10.03 -6.13 -10.32
CA ALA A 118 10.97 -5.12 -9.82
C ALA A 118 10.41 -4.39 -8.59
N MET A 119 9.10 -4.09 -8.55
CA MET A 119 8.43 -3.53 -7.38
C MET A 119 8.42 -4.51 -6.20
N GLY A 120 8.18 -5.80 -6.44
CA GLY A 120 8.29 -6.85 -5.43
C GLY A 120 9.69 -6.95 -4.81
N ALA A 121 10.73 -6.85 -5.63
CA ALA A 121 12.12 -6.82 -5.15
C ALA A 121 12.41 -5.61 -4.24
N ILE A 122 11.77 -4.47 -4.51
CA ILE A 122 11.86 -3.29 -3.64
C ILE A 122 11.15 -3.54 -2.31
N ASN A 123 9.97 -4.17 -2.32
CA ASN A 123 9.28 -4.55 -1.09
C ASN A 123 10.17 -5.41 -0.19
N LEU A 124 10.82 -6.44 -0.74
CA LEU A 124 11.78 -7.28 0.02
C LEU A 124 12.95 -6.48 0.58
N LYS A 125 13.36 -5.42 -0.12
CA LYS A 125 14.55 -4.64 0.26
C LYS A 125 14.27 -3.61 1.36
N ILE A 126 13.13 -2.93 1.32
CA ILE A 126 12.84 -1.78 2.20
C ILE A 126 11.52 -1.88 2.96
N GLY A 127 10.72 -2.94 2.75
CA GLY A 127 9.39 -3.06 3.37
C GLY A 127 8.42 -1.99 2.86
N CYS A 128 8.10 -2.01 1.57
CA CYS A 128 7.24 -1.04 0.90
C CYS A 128 6.11 -1.75 0.17
N ARG A 129 4.86 -1.55 0.59
CA ARG A 129 3.68 -2.04 -0.14
C ARG A 129 3.64 -1.40 -1.52
N PHE A 130 3.14 -2.09 -2.52
CA PHE A 130 3.09 -1.54 -3.87
C PHE A 130 1.78 -1.84 -4.58
N MET A 131 1.42 -0.93 -5.50
CA MET A 131 0.18 -0.99 -6.25
C MET A 131 0.44 -1.59 -7.63
N VAL A 132 -0.39 -2.55 -8.04
CA VAL A 132 -0.36 -3.13 -9.39
C VAL A 132 -1.74 -2.98 -10.03
N ASP A 133 -1.77 -2.44 -11.25
CA ASP A 133 -2.97 -2.32 -12.05
C ASP A 133 -3.17 -3.62 -12.83
N LEU A 134 -4.33 -4.22 -12.71
CA LEU A 134 -4.72 -5.40 -13.45
C LEU A 134 -5.68 -5.01 -14.57
N VAL A 135 -5.39 -5.45 -15.77
CA VAL A 135 -6.19 -5.20 -16.97
C VAL A 135 -6.88 -6.47 -17.43
N GLY A 136 -8.13 -6.38 -17.82
CA GLY A 136 -8.92 -7.51 -18.31
C GLY A 136 -10.38 -7.14 -18.45
N SER A 137 -11.10 -7.73 -19.41
CA SER A 137 -12.52 -7.44 -19.67
C SER A 137 -13.46 -8.22 -18.75
N LYS A 138 -12.97 -9.26 -18.09
CA LYS A 138 -13.71 -10.14 -17.18
C LYS A 138 -12.89 -10.44 -15.95
N ALA A 139 -13.53 -10.78 -14.85
CA ALA A 139 -12.86 -11.18 -13.60
C ALA A 139 -11.84 -12.31 -13.83
N THR A 140 -12.16 -13.28 -14.67
CA THR A 140 -11.25 -14.40 -15.01
C THR A 140 -9.98 -13.95 -15.72
N ASP A 141 -10.05 -12.95 -16.61
CA ASP A 141 -8.89 -12.43 -17.32
C ASP A 141 -7.96 -11.68 -16.34
N VAL A 142 -8.56 -10.90 -15.43
CA VAL A 142 -7.85 -10.18 -14.37
C VAL A 142 -7.12 -11.14 -13.44
N ILE A 143 -7.78 -12.23 -13.03
CA ILE A 143 -7.20 -13.29 -12.19
C ILE A 143 -6.06 -13.99 -12.92
N ALA A 144 -6.27 -14.35 -14.19
CA ALA A 144 -5.24 -15.00 -15.00
C ALA A 144 -3.97 -14.14 -15.14
N LEU A 145 -4.12 -12.81 -15.25
CA LEU A 145 -2.98 -11.89 -15.23
C LEU A 145 -2.30 -11.88 -13.85
N ALA A 146 -3.09 -11.81 -12.78
CA ALA A 146 -2.57 -11.82 -11.41
C ALA A 146 -1.75 -13.09 -11.10
N ASP A 147 -2.16 -14.23 -11.61
CA ASP A 147 -1.48 -15.52 -11.44
C ASP A 147 -0.11 -15.57 -12.14
N THR A 148 0.18 -14.64 -13.06
CA THR A 148 1.50 -14.54 -13.71
C THR A 148 2.54 -13.82 -12.86
N PHE A 149 2.13 -13.15 -11.80
CA PHE A 149 3.02 -12.36 -10.94
C PHE A 149 3.81 -13.26 -9.97
N GLY A 150 4.29 -12.70 -8.90
CA GLY A 150 5.08 -13.44 -7.92
C GLY A 150 4.26 -13.91 -6.72
N ASN A 151 4.98 -14.44 -5.75
CA ASN A 151 4.45 -14.94 -4.49
C ASN A 151 5.10 -14.19 -3.30
N LYS A 152 4.88 -14.68 -2.08
CA LYS A 152 5.47 -14.09 -0.87
C LYS A 152 6.99 -14.01 -0.93
N ASP A 153 7.66 -15.04 -1.42
CA ASP A 153 9.12 -15.12 -1.46
C ASP A 153 9.74 -14.15 -2.47
N THR A 154 8.95 -13.70 -3.42
CA THR A 154 9.33 -12.67 -4.41
C THR A 154 8.82 -11.28 -4.05
N GLY A 155 8.29 -11.09 -2.84
CA GLY A 155 7.88 -9.80 -2.30
C GLY A 155 6.43 -9.40 -2.59
N PHE A 156 5.61 -10.30 -3.15
CA PHE A 156 4.21 -9.99 -3.46
C PHE A 156 3.27 -10.05 -2.26
N ASP A 157 3.76 -10.35 -1.07
CA ASP A 157 2.99 -10.19 0.16
C ASP A 157 2.61 -8.73 0.48
N GLY A 158 3.32 -7.77 -0.09
CA GLY A 158 2.97 -6.34 -0.06
C GLY A 158 2.25 -5.81 -1.30
N CYS A 159 1.92 -6.67 -2.27
CA CYS A 159 1.24 -6.29 -3.51
C CYS A 159 -0.25 -6.02 -3.29
N ILE A 160 -0.70 -4.82 -3.63
CA ILE A 160 -2.10 -4.40 -3.64
C ILE A 160 -2.52 -4.30 -5.10
N ALA A 161 -3.25 -5.31 -5.56
CA ALA A 161 -3.72 -5.38 -6.93
C ALA A 161 -5.06 -4.68 -7.08
N VAL A 162 -5.22 -3.87 -8.13
CA VAL A 162 -6.44 -3.12 -8.43
C VAL A 162 -6.92 -3.46 -9.83
N ALA A 163 -8.12 -4.03 -9.93
CA ALA A 163 -8.76 -4.29 -11.21
C ALA A 163 -9.42 -3.02 -11.74
N HIS A 164 -9.36 -2.81 -13.04
CA HIS A 164 -9.95 -1.74 -13.84
C HIS A 164 -9.38 -0.31 -13.65
N ASN A 165 -9.74 0.56 -14.59
CA ASN A 165 -9.40 1.96 -14.57
C ASN A 165 -10.52 2.77 -13.90
N ALA A 166 -10.15 3.89 -13.27
CA ALA A 166 -11.06 4.85 -12.69
C ALA A 166 -11.34 6.00 -13.66
N ILE A 167 -12.61 6.44 -13.72
CA ILE A 167 -13.05 7.58 -14.54
C ILE A 167 -13.34 8.76 -13.62
N TYR A 168 -12.68 9.88 -13.85
CA TYR A 168 -12.93 11.12 -13.12
C TYR A 168 -12.61 12.35 -13.98
N THR A 169 -13.18 13.50 -13.62
CA THR A 169 -12.95 14.78 -14.30
C THR A 169 -12.05 15.70 -13.46
N ASN A 170 -11.12 16.36 -14.11
CA ASN A 170 -10.31 17.42 -13.53
C ASN A 170 -10.11 18.57 -14.54
N LYS A 171 -9.09 19.44 -14.33
CA LYS A 171 -8.79 20.56 -15.23
C LYS A 171 -8.48 20.14 -16.69
N TYR A 172 -8.11 18.90 -16.92
CA TYR A 172 -7.79 18.35 -18.25
C TYR A 172 -9.01 17.70 -18.94
N GLY A 173 -10.20 17.72 -18.29
CA GLY A 173 -11.40 17.05 -18.78
C GLY A 173 -11.65 15.72 -18.10
N GLU A 174 -12.45 14.86 -18.78
CA GLU A 174 -12.67 13.49 -18.32
C GLU A 174 -11.45 12.62 -18.62
N LEU A 175 -11.01 11.87 -17.63
CA LEU A 175 -9.83 11.02 -17.68
C LEU A 175 -10.19 9.59 -17.31
N ILE A 176 -9.59 8.64 -18.03
CA ILE A 176 -9.59 7.23 -17.70
C ILE A 176 -8.17 6.91 -17.24
N MET A 177 -8.01 6.63 -15.94
CA MET A 177 -6.70 6.47 -15.31
C MET A 177 -6.58 5.12 -14.62
N PRO A 178 -5.36 4.53 -14.58
CA PRO A 178 -5.12 3.30 -13.85
C PRO A 178 -5.67 3.37 -12.42
N GLY A 179 -6.22 2.27 -11.93
CA GLY A 179 -6.84 2.20 -10.62
C GLY A 179 -5.89 2.59 -9.48
N SER A 180 -4.60 2.31 -9.63
CA SER A 180 -3.55 2.70 -8.70
C SER A 180 -3.46 4.20 -8.46
N VAL A 181 -3.80 5.06 -9.45
CA VAL A 181 -3.81 6.52 -9.33
C VAL A 181 -4.78 6.99 -8.23
N VAL A 182 -5.90 6.29 -8.08
CA VAL A 182 -6.92 6.62 -7.08
C VAL A 182 -6.72 5.84 -5.79
N ALA A 183 -6.45 4.54 -5.91
CA ALA A 183 -6.32 3.64 -4.76
C ALA A 183 -5.17 4.03 -3.84
N THR A 184 -4.02 4.47 -4.38
CA THR A 184 -2.86 4.86 -3.58
C THR A 184 -3.20 6.00 -2.62
N GLY A 185 -3.89 7.04 -3.10
CA GLY A 185 -4.31 8.16 -2.27
C GLY A 185 -5.33 7.74 -1.21
N ALA A 186 -6.28 6.87 -1.56
CA ALA A 186 -7.29 6.36 -0.63
C ALA A 186 -6.65 5.54 0.51
N ILE A 187 -5.66 4.72 0.21
CA ILE A 187 -4.90 3.92 1.20
C ILE A 187 -4.03 4.83 2.06
N ALA A 188 -3.30 5.75 1.45
CA ALA A 188 -2.39 6.67 2.15
C ALA A 188 -3.12 7.67 3.05
N ALA A 189 -4.40 7.92 2.84
CA ALA A 189 -5.23 8.76 3.70
C ALA A 189 -5.47 8.15 5.09
N GLN A 190 -5.12 6.88 5.29
CA GLN A 190 -5.26 6.16 6.56
C GLN A 190 -3.92 5.83 7.19
N LYS A 191 -3.97 5.40 8.45
CA LYS A 191 -2.81 4.82 9.10
C LYS A 191 -2.49 3.45 8.46
N PRO A 192 -1.21 3.05 8.35
CA PRO A 192 -0.81 1.81 7.68
C PRO A 192 -1.48 0.54 8.22
N TRP A 193 -1.89 0.55 9.47
CA TRP A 193 -2.54 -0.58 10.17
C TRP A 193 -4.08 -0.55 10.14
N ILE A 194 -4.68 0.32 9.35
CA ILE A 194 -6.13 0.38 9.14
C ILE A 194 -6.46 -0.21 7.77
N GLY A 195 -7.47 -1.10 7.73
CA GLY A 195 -7.95 -1.68 6.48
C GLY A 195 -8.51 -0.63 5.52
N PRO A 196 -8.14 -0.64 4.24
CA PRO A 196 -8.61 0.33 3.25
C PRO A 196 -9.99 0.02 2.70
N GLY A 197 -10.53 -1.16 2.93
CA GLY A 197 -11.81 -1.62 2.38
C GLY A 197 -12.98 -0.70 2.71
N HIS A 198 -13.90 -0.56 1.76
CA HIS A 198 -15.07 0.30 1.83
C HIS A 198 -14.79 1.80 1.99
N ARG A 199 -13.56 2.23 1.72
CA ARG A 199 -13.22 3.65 1.71
C ARG A 199 -13.78 4.33 0.49
N GLY A 200 -14.52 5.43 0.70
CA GLY A 200 -15.03 6.26 -0.38
C GLY A 200 -13.93 6.88 -1.22
N VAL A 201 -14.08 6.86 -2.53
CA VAL A 201 -13.17 7.45 -3.49
C VAL A 201 -13.91 8.43 -4.39
N SER A 202 -13.25 9.53 -4.73
CA SER A 202 -13.86 10.58 -5.56
C SER A 202 -13.63 10.25 -7.04
N ILE A 203 -14.46 9.36 -7.60
CA ILE A 203 -14.51 9.01 -9.02
C ILE A 203 -15.96 9.07 -9.51
N GLN A 204 -16.14 9.17 -10.83
CA GLN A 204 -17.45 9.24 -11.47
C GLN A 204 -17.89 7.89 -12.04
N GLY A 205 -16.92 7.03 -12.32
CA GLY A 205 -17.14 5.72 -12.91
C GLY A 205 -15.90 4.87 -12.95
N VAL A 206 -16.06 3.72 -13.57
CA VAL A 206 -15.00 2.75 -13.90
C VAL A 206 -15.21 2.31 -15.35
N ASP A 207 -14.13 1.93 -16.04
CA ASP A 207 -14.22 1.47 -17.42
C ASP A 207 -14.88 0.09 -17.53
N ILE A 208 -14.65 -0.79 -16.55
CA ILE A 208 -15.24 -2.12 -16.46
C ILE A 208 -15.89 -2.26 -15.10
N ARG A 209 -17.17 -2.67 -15.05
CA ARG A 209 -17.89 -2.88 -13.81
C ARG A 209 -17.84 -4.34 -13.40
N PHE A 210 -17.42 -4.57 -12.15
CA PHE A 210 -17.59 -5.85 -11.47
C PHE A 210 -18.73 -5.71 -10.45
N GLU A 211 -19.60 -6.71 -10.40
CA GLU A 211 -20.73 -6.70 -9.48
C GLU A 211 -20.25 -6.76 -8.04
N TYR A 212 -20.72 -5.83 -7.23
CA TYR A 212 -20.54 -5.83 -5.78
C TYR A 212 -21.87 -6.13 -5.10
N ASN A 213 -21.87 -7.11 -4.21
CA ASN A 213 -23.03 -7.41 -3.36
C ASN A 213 -22.53 -7.70 -1.94
N ALA A 214 -23.03 -6.94 -0.97
CA ALA A 214 -22.63 -7.10 0.44
C ALA A 214 -23.23 -8.34 1.11
N ILE A 215 -24.30 -8.91 0.54
CA ILE A 215 -25.02 -10.06 1.08
C ILE A 215 -24.55 -11.37 0.42
N ASP A 216 -24.37 -11.32 -0.90
CA ASP A 216 -23.97 -12.49 -1.69
C ASP A 216 -22.58 -12.28 -2.29
N PRO A 217 -21.56 -12.98 -1.80
CA PRO A 217 -20.21 -12.89 -2.33
C PRO A 217 -19.99 -13.67 -3.64
N SER A 218 -20.99 -14.40 -4.15
CA SER A 218 -20.89 -15.17 -5.39
C SER A 218 -20.99 -14.32 -6.66
N THR A 219 -20.42 -13.12 -6.61
CA THR A 219 -20.36 -12.14 -7.71
C THR A 219 -18.96 -12.07 -8.30
N ASP A 220 -18.82 -11.42 -9.46
CA ASP A 220 -17.50 -11.16 -10.06
C ASP A 220 -16.57 -10.41 -9.10
N GLY A 221 -17.10 -9.44 -8.37
CA GLY A 221 -16.35 -8.71 -7.36
C GLY A 221 -15.94 -9.57 -6.16
N GLY A 222 -16.83 -10.45 -5.69
CA GLY A 222 -16.51 -11.43 -4.65
C GLY A 222 -15.44 -12.42 -5.10
N LEU A 223 -15.48 -12.85 -6.36
CA LEU A 223 -14.46 -13.70 -6.96
C LEU A 223 -13.10 -12.98 -7.00
N LEU A 224 -13.03 -11.71 -7.40
CA LEU A 224 -11.81 -10.93 -7.37
C LEU A 224 -11.25 -10.81 -5.94
N ASN A 225 -12.09 -10.47 -4.97
CA ASN A 225 -11.66 -10.35 -3.57
C ASN A 225 -11.13 -11.66 -2.98
N SER A 226 -11.69 -12.81 -3.38
CA SER A 226 -11.19 -14.12 -2.95
C SER A 226 -9.77 -14.42 -3.44
N HIS A 227 -9.33 -13.75 -4.53
CA HIS A 227 -7.96 -13.80 -5.07
C HIS A 227 -7.10 -12.61 -4.61
N GLY A 228 -7.53 -11.84 -3.60
CA GLY A 228 -6.77 -10.70 -3.10
C GLY A 228 -6.72 -9.50 -4.06
N ILE A 229 -7.66 -9.41 -4.99
CA ILE A 229 -7.74 -8.34 -5.97
C ILE A 229 -8.81 -7.34 -5.54
N SER A 230 -8.43 -6.09 -5.49
CA SER A 230 -9.31 -4.97 -5.12
C SER A 230 -9.90 -4.31 -6.37
N TYR A 231 -11.02 -3.62 -6.21
CA TYR A 231 -11.71 -2.91 -7.28
C TYR A 231 -12.52 -1.73 -6.71
N PHE A 232 -13.15 -0.94 -7.57
CA PHE A 232 -14.05 0.13 -7.15
C PHE A 232 -15.50 -0.22 -7.49
N ALA A 233 -16.41 -0.01 -6.54
CA ALA A 233 -17.82 -0.25 -6.75
C ALA A 233 -18.68 0.82 -6.03
N PRO A 234 -19.88 1.10 -6.52
CA PRO A 234 -20.84 1.91 -5.79
C PRO A 234 -21.32 1.13 -4.55
N THR A 235 -21.40 1.83 -3.42
CA THR A 235 -21.84 1.24 -2.15
C THR A 235 -23.06 2.00 -1.60
N SER A 236 -23.75 1.41 -0.62
CA SER A 236 -24.88 2.03 0.08
C SER A 236 -24.52 3.33 0.82
N ALA A 237 -23.24 3.58 1.06
CA ALA A 237 -22.75 4.83 1.64
C ALA A 237 -22.83 6.02 0.66
N GLY A 238 -23.12 5.75 -0.61
CA GLY A 238 -23.16 6.72 -1.70
C GLY A 238 -21.82 6.90 -2.40
N GLY A 239 -21.83 6.97 -3.73
CA GLY A 239 -20.64 7.06 -4.55
C GLY A 239 -19.84 5.76 -4.64
N PHE A 240 -18.63 5.86 -5.16
CA PHE A 240 -17.73 4.73 -5.30
C PHE A 240 -16.85 4.54 -4.04
N SER A 241 -16.59 3.29 -3.72
CA SER A 241 -15.67 2.90 -2.64
C SER A 241 -14.62 1.94 -3.16
N PHE A 242 -13.46 1.95 -2.53
CA PHE A 242 -12.43 0.93 -2.73
C PHE A 242 -12.86 -0.36 -2.02
N ILE A 243 -13.00 -1.45 -2.77
CA ILE A 243 -13.44 -2.75 -2.26
C ILE A 243 -12.25 -3.71 -2.29
N GLY A 244 -11.75 -4.04 -1.11
CA GLY A 244 -10.63 -4.96 -0.91
C GLY A 244 -9.83 -4.63 0.33
N ASN A 245 -9.42 -5.67 1.06
CA ASN A 245 -8.61 -5.56 2.28
C ASN A 245 -7.37 -6.46 2.22
N ARG A 246 -7.21 -7.23 1.14
CA ARG A 246 -6.14 -8.23 1.04
C ARG A 246 -5.15 -7.90 -0.05
N THR A 247 -3.91 -8.28 0.20
CA THR A 247 -2.84 -8.31 -0.80
C THR A 247 -3.06 -9.49 -1.74
N LEU A 248 -2.34 -9.50 -2.85
CA LEU A 248 -2.42 -10.59 -3.84
C LEU A 248 -2.10 -11.98 -3.25
N THR A 249 -1.34 -12.06 -2.18
CA THR A 249 -1.05 -13.31 -1.46
C THR A 249 -2.06 -13.64 -0.34
N GLY A 250 -3.16 -12.90 -0.24
CA GLY A 250 -4.24 -13.12 0.73
C GLY A 250 -4.00 -12.55 2.13
N ARG A 251 -2.87 -11.87 2.40
CA ARG A 251 -2.64 -11.19 3.68
C ARG A 251 -3.49 -9.92 3.78
N PHE A 252 -3.89 -9.53 4.97
CA PHE A 252 -4.51 -8.22 5.16
C PHE A 252 -3.53 -7.08 4.85
N ILE A 253 -3.95 -6.13 4.03
CA ILE A 253 -3.16 -4.90 3.70
C ILE A 253 -2.78 -4.16 4.98
N ALA A 254 -3.69 -4.11 5.96
CA ALA A 254 -3.45 -3.51 7.27
C ALA A 254 -2.35 -4.24 8.07
N HIS A 255 -2.31 -5.57 8.03
CA HIS A 255 -1.29 -6.35 8.73
C HIS A 255 0.10 -6.15 8.13
N VAL A 256 0.19 -6.15 6.78
CA VAL A 256 1.45 -5.85 6.09
C VAL A 256 1.90 -4.41 6.38
N GLY A 257 0.96 -3.46 6.38
CA GLY A 257 1.25 -2.07 6.72
C GLY A 257 1.72 -1.89 8.15
N LEU A 258 1.11 -2.59 9.10
CA LEU A 258 1.54 -2.63 10.50
C LEU A 258 2.97 -3.19 10.61
N GLU A 259 3.23 -4.35 10.02
CA GLU A 259 4.53 -5.01 10.04
C GLU A 259 5.64 -4.09 9.50
N HIS A 260 5.42 -3.46 8.34
CA HIS A 260 6.37 -2.51 7.77
C HIS A 260 6.58 -1.29 8.66
N ALA A 261 5.52 -0.74 9.26
CA ALA A 261 5.62 0.39 10.18
C ALA A 261 6.42 0.02 11.44
N LEU A 262 6.19 -1.17 12.00
CA LEU A 262 6.95 -1.68 13.15
C LEU A 262 8.43 -1.86 12.80
N ILE A 263 8.73 -2.52 11.66
CA ILE A 263 10.11 -2.75 11.20
C ILE A 263 10.85 -1.43 11.00
N GLN A 264 10.26 -0.47 10.28
CA GLN A 264 10.91 0.82 10.02
C GLN A 264 11.21 1.59 11.31
N LYS A 265 10.29 1.58 12.29
CA LYS A 265 10.49 2.22 13.59
C LYS A 265 11.58 1.52 14.42
N LEU A 266 11.58 0.19 14.42
CA LEU A 266 12.59 -0.60 15.12
C LEU A 266 13.99 -0.41 14.51
N VAL A 267 14.10 -0.44 13.17
CA VAL A 267 15.38 -0.19 12.49
C VAL A 267 15.91 1.19 12.84
N ALA A 268 15.10 2.25 12.71
CA ALA A 268 15.51 3.62 13.05
C ALA A 268 15.89 3.78 14.54
N ALA A 269 15.27 3.00 15.42
CA ALA A 269 15.62 2.99 16.84
C ALA A 269 16.94 2.27 17.09
N MET A 270 17.17 1.11 16.45
CA MET A 270 18.37 0.29 16.62
C MET A 270 19.63 0.93 16.00
N GLU A 271 19.48 1.68 14.90
CA GLU A 271 20.61 2.42 14.30
C GLU A 271 21.33 3.34 15.29
N LYS A 272 20.60 3.92 16.26
CA LYS A 272 21.16 4.76 17.32
C LYS A 272 22.04 3.99 18.31
N GLY A 273 21.91 2.68 18.34
CA GLY A 273 22.70 1.77 19.17
C GLY A 273 23.95 1.22 18.49
N LEU A 274 24.09 1.41 17.17
CA LEU A 274 25.26 0.91 16.43
C LEU A 274 26.55 1.57 16.94
N GLY A 275 27.61 0.76 17.06
CA GLY A 275 28.90 1.20 17.58
C GLY A 275 29.01 1.25 19.10
N LYS A 276 27.93 1.01 19.85
CA LYS A 276 27.98 0.91 21.32
C LYS A 276 28.43 -0.48 21.76
N MET A 277 29.05 -0.55 22.95
CA MET A 277 29.42 -1.82 23.55
C MET A 277 28.19 -2.59 24.01
N LEU A 278 28.16 -3.88 23.71
CA LEU A 278 27.08 -4.80 24.11
C LEU A 278 27.21 -5.17 25.60
N THR A 279 27.09 -4.18 26.47
CA THR A 279 27.04 -4.41 27.93
C THR A 279 25.66 -4.93 28.33
N LYS A 280 25.57 -5.66 29.45
CA LYS A 280 24.30 -6.11 30.02
C LYS A 280 23.30 -4.94 30.16
N THR A 281 23.77 -3.83 30.74
CA THR A 281 22.95 -2.61 30.94
C THR A 281 22.42 -2.04 29.63
N PHE A 282 23.27 -1.98 28.58
CA PHE A 282 22.87 -1.49 27.27
C PHE A 282 21.76 -2.38 26.65
N MET A 283 21.98 -3.70 26.68
CA MET A 283 21.02 -4.66 26.09
C MET A 283 19.67 -4.62 26.83
N GLU A 284 19.68 -4.56 28.16
CA GLU A 284 18.47 -4.45 28.99
C GLU A 284 17.75 -3.11 28.74
N GLN A 285 18.47 -2.00 28.64
CA GLN A 285 17.87 -0.70 28.34
C GLN A 285 17.19 -0.64 26.97
N GLU A 286 17.81 -1.24 25.94
CA GLU A 286 17.23 -1.30 24.60
C GLU A 286 15.94 -2.15 24.58
N VAL A 287 15.94 -3.32 25.23
CA VAL A 287 14.75 -4.17 25.35
C VAL A 287 13.63 -3.42 26.10
N ASN A 288 13.95 -2.77 27.21
CA ASN A 288 12.97 -1.99 27.98
C ASN A 288 12.42 -0.81 27.17
N ARG A 289 13.27 -0.12 26.40
CA ARG A 289 12.82 0.97 25.52
C ARG A 289 11.82 0.47 24.47
N VAL A 290 12.07 -0.69 23.87
CA VAL A 290 11.13 -1.29 22.90
C VAL A 290 9.85 -1.72 23.61
N ASN A 291 9.91 -2.29 24.81
CA ASN A 291 8.71 -2.66 25.58
C ASN A 291 7.85 -1.45 25.95
N ASN A 292 8.44 -0.35 26.41
CA ASN A 292 7.71 0.88 26.70
C ASN A 292 7.01 1.44 25.44
N TRP A 293 7.64 1.31 24.28
CA TRP A 293 6.99 1.67 23.01
C TRP A 293 5.86 0.71 22.65
N ILE A 294 6.05 -0.60 22.83
CA ILE A 294 4.99 -1.62 22.63
C ILE A 294 3.79 -1.32 23.53
N GLU A 295 4.01 -0.98 24.80
CA GLU A 295 2.94 -0.60 25.73
C GLU A 295 2.15 0.62 25.22
N SER A 296 2.81 1.61 24.61
CA SER A 296 2.11 2.73 23.99
C SER A 296 1.25 2.30 22.80
N LEU A 297 1.73 1.35 21.96
CA LEU A 297 0.96 0.82 20.85
C LEU A 297 -0.25 -0.01 21.31
N VAL A 298 -0.11 -0.71 22.43
CA VAL A 298 -1.22 -1.44 23.06
C VAL A 298 -2.26 -0.47 23.63
N ALA A 299 -1.82 0.60 24.30
CA ALA A 299 -2.71 1.63 24.82
C ALA A 299 -3.49 2.37 23.73
N ASP A 300 -2.88 2.54 22.55
CA ASP A 300 -3.50 3.14 21.37
C ASP A 300 -4.33 2.13 20.55
N GLU A 301 -4.50 0.89 21.00
CA GLU A 301 -5.22 -0.20 20.33
C GLU A 301 -4.67 -0.51 18.91
N ILE A 302 -3.38 -0.33 18.71
CA ILE A 302 -2.71 -0.63 17.41
C ILE A 302 -2.32 -2.11 17.36
N ILE A 303 -1.87 -2.68 18.49
CA ILE A 303 -1.52 -4.08 18.65
C ILE A 303 -2.19 -4.64 19.91
N MET A 304 -2.36 -5.96 19.95
CA MET A 304 -3.08 -6.64 21.05
C MET A 304 -2.27 -6.62 22.36
N PRO A 305 -2.96 -6.60 23.52
CA PRO A 305 -2.33 -6.84 24.83
C PRO A 305 -1.57 -8.17 24.85
N GLY A 306 -0.45 -8.21 25.59
CA GLY A 306 0.44 -9.36 25.64
C GLY A 306 1.58 -9.31 24.63
N SER A 307 1.57 -8.32 23.74
CA SER A 307 2.72 -8.03 22.86
C SER A 307 3.93 -7.61 23.69
N ARG A 308 5.14 -8.06 23.31
CA ARG A 308 6.36 -7.86 24.10
C ARG A 308 7.63 -7.96 23.29
N CYS A 309 8.71 -7.44 23.83
CA CYS A 309 10.07 -7.59 23.34
C CYS A 309 10.93 -8.33 24.34
N TYR A 310 11.75 -9.25 23.88
CA TYR A 310 12.70 -10.00 24.71
C TYR A 310 13.93 -10.43 23.91
N LEU A 311 14.98 -10.83 24.64
CA LEU A 311 16.19 -11.41 24.02
C LEU A 311 15.88 -12.79 23.46
N HIS A 312 16.31 -13.06 22.23
CA HIS A 312 16.10 -14.38 21.61
C HIS A 312 16.83 -15.46 22.41
N PRO A 313 16.14 -16.49 22.93
CA PRO A 313 16.71 -17.43 23.88
C PRO A 313 17.83 -18.29 23.30
N GLU A 314 17.79 -18.61 22.02
CA GLU A 314 18.73 -19.55 21.40
C GLU A 314 19.79 -18.87 20.52
N LYS A 315 19.48 -17.71 19.90
CA LYS A 315 20.40 -17.07 18.95
C LYS A 315 21.46 -16.18 19.60
N ASN A 316 21.32 -15.84 20.87
CA ASN A 316 22.31 -15.07 21.62
C ASN A 316 23.43 -15.97 22.14
N THR A 317 24.17 -16.57 21.21
CA THR A 317 25.31 -17.46 21.50
C THR A 317 26.60 -16.66 21.69
N VAL A 318 27.61 -17.32 22.26
CA VAL A 318 28.95 -16.72 22.46
C VAL A 318 29.56 -16.26 21.13
N ASP A 319 29.37 -17.02 20.05
CA ASP A 319 29.93 -16.69 18.74
C ASP A 319 29.24 -15.48 18.11
N ASN A 320 27.90 -15.39 18.23
CA ASN A 320 27.15 -14.21 17.78
C ASN A 320 27.56 -12.97 18.59
N TYR A 321 27.64 -13.09 19.91
CA TYR A 321 28.06 -11.99 20.77
C TYR A 321 29.49 -11.50 20.42
N LYS A 322 30.45 -12.39 20.28
CA LYS A 322 31.83 -12.07 19.87
C LYS A 322 31.92 -11.42 18.49
N SER A 323 30.98 -11.75 17.58
CA SER A 323 30.89 -11.13 16.27
C SER A 323 30.12 -9.79 16.26
N GLY A 324 29.76 -9.26 17.44
CA GLY A 324 29.03 -8.00 17.58
C GLY A 324 27.55 -8.12 17.23
N ARG A 325 27.00 -9.32 17.24
CA ARG A 325 25.57 -9.59 16.92
C ARG A 325 24.81 -9.97 18.17
N TRP A 326 23.62 -9.43 18.30
CA TRP A 326 22.65 -9.84 19.30
C TRP A 326 21.25 -9.83 18.71
N PHE A 327 20.37 -10.64 19.26
CA PHE A 327 19.05 -10.90 18.69
C PHE A 327 17.97 -10.60 19.71
N ILE A 328 17.02 -9.77 19.32
CA ILE A 328 15.78 -9.50 20.04
C ILE A 328 14.61 -10.07 19.26
N VAL A 329 13.56 -10.42 19.98
CA VAL A 329 12.27 -10.82 19.41
C VAL A 329 11.24 -9.78 19.80
N VAL A 330 10.47 -9.31 18.84
CA VAL A 330 9.26 -8.55 19.08
C VAL A 330 8.09 -9.45 18.70
N GLU A 331 7.35 -9.87 19.72
CA GLU A 331 6.17 -10.71 19.60
C GLU A 331 4.94 -9.82 19.74
N TYR A 332 4.05 -9.81 18.74
CA TYR A 332 2.89 -8.94 18.74
C TYR A 332 1.66 -9.63 18.12
N GLY A 333 0.47 -9.22 18.57
CA GLY A 333 -0.81 -9.59 17.97
C GLY A 333 -1.38 -8.44 17.15
N ALA A 334 -1.83 -8.71 15.93
CA ALA A 334 -2.53 -7.73 15.10
C ALA A 334 -4.04 -7.94 15.20
N TYR A 335 -4.81 -6.84 15.29
CA TYR A 335 -6.28 -6.91 15.27
C TYR A 335 -6.76 -7.31 13.87
N GLY A 336 -7.78 -8.19 13.81
CA GLY A 336 -8.40 -8.60 12.56
C GLY A 336 -9.13 -7.44 11.86
N VAL A 337 -9.16 -7.45 10.55
CA VAL A 337 -9.97 -6.53 9.74
C VAL A 337 -11.37 -7.13 9.60
N ASN A 338 -12.41 -6.34 9.88
CA ASN A 338 -13.79 -6.76 9.65
C ASN A 338 -14.08 -6.79 8.13
N GLU A 339 -14.17 -7.97 7.56
CA GLU A 339 -14.56 -8.17 6.15
C GLU A 339 -16.01 -8.65 6.00
N ASN A 340 -16.56 -9.26 7.04
CA ASN A 340 -17.90 -9.79 7.01
C ASN A 340 -18.54 -9.77 8.39
N THR A 341 -19.72 -9.19 8.50
CA THR A 341 -20.54 -9.21 9.70
C THR A 341 -21.81 -10.01 9.40
N VAL A 342 -21.93 -11.19 9.99
CA VAL A 342 -23.12 -12.01 9.86
C VAL A 342 -24.15 -11.55 10.88
N ILE A 343 -25.34 -11.20 10.41
CA ILE A 343 -26.47 -10.79 11.25
C ILE A 343 -27.55 -11.86 11.10
N GLU A 344 -27.87 -12.51 12.19
CA GLU A 344 -29.01 -13.45 12.27
C GLU A 344 -30.25 -12.69 12.75
N LEU A 345 -31.30 -12.73 11.96
CA LEU A 345 -32.60 -12.16 12.33
C LEU A 345 -33.50 -13.30 12.81
N VAL A 346 -33.95 -13.21 14.06
CA VAL A 346 -34.88 -14.18 14.65
C VAL A 346 -36.17 -13.47 15.01
N GLU A 347 -37.26 -13.88 14.40
CA GLU A 347 -38.61 -13.48 14.82
C GLU A 347 -38.97 -14.22 16.12
N SER A 348 -39.34 -13.48 17.14
CA SER A 348 -39.60 -14.05 18.47
C SER A 348 -41.09 -14.09 18.76
N ASP A 349 -41.66 -15.29 18.82
CA ASP A 349 -43.04 -15.50 19.24
C ASP A 349 -43.28 -15.01 20.65
N GLY A 350 -42.28 -15.04 21.52
CA GLY A 350 -42.38 -14.50 22.88
C GLY A 350 -42.60 -12.98 22.92
N ILE A 351 -41.98 -12.23 22.01
CA ILE A 351 -42.20 -10.78 21.88
C ILE A 351 -43.62 -10.51 21.37
N VAL A 352 -44.10 -11.27 20.39
CA VAL A 352 -45.46 -11.17 19.88
C VAL A 352 -46.50 -11.52 20.95
N SER A 353 -46.28 -12.57 21.71
CA SER A 353 -47.14 -12.96 22.82
C SER A 353 -47.22 -11.91 23.92
N ALA A 354 -46.06 -11.38 24.35
CA ALA A 354 -46.04 -10.30 25.36
C ALA A 354 -46.74 -9.01 24.88
N PHE A 355 -46.63 -8.69 23.58
CA PHE A 355 -47.40 -7.58 23.00
C PHE A 355 -48.91 -7.83 23.08
N LEU A 356 -49.35 -9.00 22.66
CA LEU A 356 -50.77 -9.37 22.67
C LEU A 356 -51.35 -9.38 24.13
N GLU A 357 -50.60 -9.91 25.10
CA GLU A 357 -50.98 -9.88 26.53
C GLU A 357 -51.15 -8.42 27.00
N GLY A 358 -50.24 -7.53 26.65
CA GLY A 358 -50.34 -6.11 26.97
C GLY A 358 -51.54 -5.39 26.35
N VAL A 359 -51.91 -5.76 25.12
CA VAL A 359 -53.11 -5.21 24.43
C VAL A 359 -54.39 -5.76 25.04
N LEU A 360 -54.41 -7.02 25.46
CA LEU A 360 -55.62 -7.63 26.04
C LEU A 360 -55.82 -7.24 27.51
N ALA A 361 -54.83 -6.71 28.20
CA ALA A 361 -54.89 -6.23 29.57
C ALA A 361 -55.30 -4.73 29.67
N ALA A 362 -55.38 -4.01 28.56
CA ALA A 362 -55.78 -2.59 28.47
C ALA A 362 -57.29 -2.43 28.17
#